data_c739add8623b836f863f609d3ca34c49
#
_entry.id   c739add8623b836f863f609d3ca34c49
#
_cell.length_a   1.000
_cell.length_b   1.000
_cell.length_c   1.000
_cell.angle_alpha   90.00
_cell.angle_beta   90.00
_cell.angle_gamma   90.00
#
_symmetry.space_group_name_H-M   'P 1'
#
loop_
_entity.id
_entity.type
_entity.pdbx_description
1 polymer ?
#
loop_
_entity_poly.entity_id
_entity_poly.type
_entity_poly.pdbx_seq_one_letter_code
_entity_poly.pdbx_strand_id
1 'polypeptide(L)'
;MTIAVGQEAPDFELPNQFGEKVSLSSFRGKKNVVVVFFPFAFTGTCTGELCALRDDLSVFQNDNVELLAISCDAMFTQKVFAEKEGYNFPLLSDFWPHGAVAQKYGVFNADRGLALRGTFVIDKSGIVRWTVVNSPAEARNLADYKTALASL
;
A
#
# COMPACT_ATOMS: atom_id res chain seq x y z
N MET A 1 7.48 -2.16 -15.81
CA MET A 1 8.65 -1.44 -15.27
C MET A 1 8.23 -0.74 -13.99
N THR A 2 9.00 -0.89 -12.91
CA THR A 2 8.67 -0.30 -11.61
C THR A 2 8.79 1.23 -11.65
N ILE A 3 7.82 1.91 -11.04
CA ILE A 3 7.84 3.38 -10.92
C ILE A 3 9.02 3.79 -10.03
N ALA A 4 9.79 4.76 -10.48
CA ALA A 4 11.01 5.20 -9.81
C ALA A 4 10.82 6.50 -9.02
N VAL A 5 11.74 6.75 -8.10
CA VAL A 5 11.82 8.03 -7.38
C VAL A 5 11.92 9.18 -8.39
N GLY A 6 11.16 10.24 -8.17
CA GLY A 6 11.09 11.41 -9.03
C GLY A 6 9.99 11.35 -10.08
N GLN A 7 9.38 10.20 -10.29
CA GLN A 7 8.25 10.06 -11.23
C GLN A 7 6.93 10.37 -10.53
N GLU A 8 5.97 10.84 -11.31
CA GLU A 8 4.60 11.00 -10.82
C GLU A 8 4.00 9.62 -10.55
N ALA A 9 3.43 9.42 -9.37
CA ALA A 9 2.74 8.19 -9.02
C ALA A 9 1.46 8.05 -9.85
N PRO A 10 1.24 6.91 -10.52
CA PRO A 10 0.00 6.68 -11.24
C PRO A 10 -1.22 6.78 -10.31
N ASP A 11 -2.23 7.54 -10.75
CA ASP A 11 -3.47 7.64 -10.00
C ASP A 11 -4.24 6.33 -10.06
N PHE A 12 -5.07 6.10 -9.05
CA PHE A 12 -5.95 4.94 -8.99
C PHE A 12 -7.18 5.25 -8.15
N GLU A 13 -8.22 4.46 -8.33
CA GLU A 13 -9.40 4.47 -7.48
C GLU A 13 -9.77 3.01 -7.20
N LEU A 14 -9.74 2.63 -5.94
CA LEU A 14 -10.03 1.25 -5.50
C LEU A 14 -10.98 1.26 -4.30
N PRO A 15 -11.82 0.23 -4.17
CA PRO A 15 -12.67 0.11 -2.97
C PRO A 15 -11.83 -0.30 -1.76
N ASN A 16 -12.15 0.27 -0.61
CA ASN A 16 -11.61 -0.20 0.67
C ASN A 16 -12.43 -1.39 1.18
N GLN A 17 -12.11 -1.89 2.39
CA GLN A 17 -12.78 -3.05 2.97
C GLN A 17 -14.27 -2.81 3.30
N PHE A 18 -14.73 -1.57 3.23
CA PHE A 18 -16.14 -1.19 3.45
C PHE A 18 -16.88 -0.88 2.15
N GLY A 19 -16.21 -1.05 1.00
CA GLY A 19 -16.79 -0.75 -0.31
C GLY A 19 -16.75 0.72 -0.70
N GLU A 20 -16.10 1.56 0.09
CA GLU A 20 -15.94 2.98 -0.21
C GLU A 20 -14.76 3.17 -1.17
N LYS A 21 -14.94 4.01 -2.19
CA LYS A 21 -13.89 4.25 -3.18
C LYS A 21 -12.85 5.23 -2.64
N VAL A 22 -11.58 4.87 -2.77
CA VAL A 22 -10.43 5.68 -2.35
C VAL A 22 -9.56 5.96 -3.56
N SER A 23 -9.30 7.23 -3.83
CA SER A 23 -8.43 7.68 -4.93
C SER A 23 -7.15 8.27 -4.38
N LEU A 24 -6.02 7.93 -4.99
CA LEU A 24 -4.73 8.54 -4.63
C LEU A 24 -4.77 10.06 -4.79
N SER A 25 -5.35 10.53 -5.89
CA SER A 25 -5.43 11.98 -6.19
C SER A 25 -6.20 12.78 -5.14
N SER A 26 -7.07 12.15 -4.35
CA SER A 26 -7.82 12.83 -3.30
C SER A 26 -6.93 13.36 -2.17
N PHE A 27 -5.72 12.84 -2.04
CA PHE A 27 -4.74 13.27 -1.03
C PHE A 27 -3.77 14.33 -1.54
N ARG A 28 -3.78 14.60 -2.85
CA ARG A 28 -2.86 15.56 -3.46
C ARG A 28 -3.08 16.96 -2.87
N GLY A 29 -1.98 17.60 -2.43
CA GLY A 29 -2.02 18.89 -1.76
C GLY A 29 -2.42 18.82 -0.28
N LYS A 30 -2.74 17.64 0.25
CA LYS A 30 -3.25 17.47 1.62
C LYS A 30 -2.33 16.61 2.48
N LYS A 31 -1.96 15.44 1.97
CA LYS A 31 -1.17 14.44 2.73
C LYS A 31 -0.12 13.79 1.85
N ASN A 32 1.00 13.42 2.46
CA ASN A 32 1.90 12.43 1.89
C ASN A 32 1.23 11.06 2.02
N VAL A 33 1.49 10.15 1.09
CA VAL A 33 0.84 8.84 1.07
C VAL A 33 1.89 7.74 1.08
N VAL A 34 1.73 6.76 1.97
CA VAL A 34 2.50 5.53 1.97
C VAL A 34 1.62 4.45 1.35
N VAL A 35 1.97 4.01 0.14
CA VAL A 35 1.28 2.94 -0.56
C VAL A 35 2.06 1.66 -0.35
N VAL A 36 1.42 0.67 0.27
CA VAL A 36 2.03 -0.61 0.61
C VAL A 36 1.31 -1.72 -0.15
N PHE A 37 1.96 -2.25 -1.18
CA PHE A 37 1.45 -3.45 -1.86
C PHE A 37 1.87 -4.68 -1.06
N PHE A 38 0.96 -5.64 -0.91
CA PHE A 38 1.27 -6.92 -0.26
C PHE A 38 0.66 -8.07 -1.07
N PRO A 39 1.27 -9.28 -1.02
CA PRO A 39 0.84 -10.39 -1.87
C PRO A 39 -0.60 -10.85 -1.62
N PHE A 40 -0.89 -11.35 -0.42
CA PHE A 40 -2.23 -11.82 -0.05
C PHE A 40 -2.50 -11.68 1.44
N ALA A 41 -3.74 -11.40 1.78
CA ALA A 41 -4.25 -11.47 3.14
C ALA A 41 -4.03 -12.86 3.75
N PHE A 42 -3.89 -12.93 5.06
CA PHE A 42 -3.76 -14.16 5.85
C PHE A 42 -2.45 -14.93 5.66
N THR A 43 -1.50 -14.44 4.86
CA THR A 43 -0.18 -15.06 4.79
C THR A 43 0.71 -14.55 5.93
N GLY A 44 1.62 -15.38 6.44
CA GLY A 44 2.40 -15.08 7.63
C GLY A 44 3.23 -13.80 7.52
N THR A 45 3.99 -13.64 6.42
CA THR A 45 4.84 -12.46 6.22
C THR A 45 4.01 -11.19 6.05
N CYS A 46 2.92 -11.25 5.29
CA CYS A 46 2.02 -10.09 5.12
C CYS A 46 1.39 -9.69 6.44
N THR A 47 0.89 -10.65 7.21
CA THR A 47 0.30 -10.38 8.52
C THR A 47 1.32 -9.70 9.45
N GLY A 48 2.56 -10.18 9.48
CA GLY A 48 3.62 -9.59 10.28
C GLY A 48 3.93 -8.15 9.90
N GLU A 49 4.05 -7.87 8.61
CA GLU A 49 4.31 -6.51 8.12
C GLU A 49 3.17 -5.54 8.46
N LEU A 50 1.92 -5.95 8.22
CA LEU A 50 0.76 -5.10 8.47
C LEU A 50 0.51 -4.91 9.97
N CYS A 51 0.80 -5.92 10.79
CA CYS A 51 0.75 -5.79 12.25
C CYS A 51 1.78 -4.79 12.77
N ALA A 52 2.97 -4.74 12.18
CA ALA A 52 3.98 -3.75 12.54
C ALA A 52 3.49 -2.32 12.22
N LEU A 53 2.84 -2.13 11.08
CA LEU A 53 2.22 -0.86 10.71
C LEU A 53 1.07 -0.50 11.65
N ARG A 54 0.23 -1.48 12.01
CA ARG A 54 -0.87 -1.29 12.97
C ARG A 54 -0.34 -0.81 14.32
N ASP A 55 0.72 -1.42 14.81
CA ASP A 55 1.26 -1.13 16.14
C ASP A 55 1.92 0.24 16.22
N ASP A 56 2.27 0.83 15.09
CA ASP A 56 2.92 2.13 14.98
C ASP A 56 2.13 3.10 14.08
N LEU A 57 0.82 2.94 14.05
CA LEU A 57 -0.05 3.56 13.04
C LEU A 57 0.00 5.08 13.05
N SER A 58 0.16 5.72 14.19
CA SER A 58 0.18 7.19 14.29
C SER A 58 1.32 7.83 13.49
N VAL A 59 2.39 7.10 13.21
CA VAL A 59 3.49 7.56 12.34
C VAL A 59 3.07 7.56 10.87
N PHE A 60 2.23 6.60 10.47
CA PHE A 60 1.86 6.35 9.08
C PHE A 60 0.48 6.87 8.71
N GLN A 61 -0.33 7.25 9.70
CA GLN A 61 -1.68 7.76 9.47
C GLN A 61 -1.99 8.85 10.47
N ASN A 62 -1.94 10.10 10.01
CA ASN A 62 -2.13 11.30 10.80
C ASN A 62 -2.56 12.46 9.89
N ASP A 63 -2.48 13.71 10.37
CA ASP A 63 -2.89 14.89 9.60
C ASP A 63 -2.02 15.14 8.35
N ASN A 64 -0.80 14.58 8.31
CA ASN A 64 0.16 14.79 7.22
C ASN A 64 0.44 13.56 6.38
N VAL A 65 0.05 12.38 6.83
CA VAL A 65 0.39 11.10 6.18
C VAL A 65 -0.85 10.19 6.15
N GLU A 66 -1.07 9.55 5.00
CA GLU A 66 -2.09 8.52 4.83
C GLU A 66 -1.43 7.19 4.47
N LEU A 67 -1.90 6.11 5.08
CA LEU A 67 -1.45 4.75 4.79
C LEU A 67 -2.50 4.02 3.96
N LEU A 68 -2.12 3.53 2.79
CA LEU A 68 -2.97 2.74 1.92
C LEU A 68 -2.30 1.39 1.65
N ALA A 69 -2.89 0.30 2.10
CA ALA A 69 -2.39 -1.05 1.82
C ALA A 69 -3.20 -1.66 0.69
N ILE A 70 -2.54 -2.25 -0.30
CA ILE A 70 -3.18 -2.76 -1.52
C ILE A 70 -2.79 -4.20 -1.76
N SER A 71 -3.79 -5.06 -1.99
CA SER A 71 -3.58 -6.43 -2.45
C SER A 71 -4.59 -6.78 -3.54
N CYS A 72 -4.37 -7.91 -4.22
CA CYS A 72 -5.29 -8.41 -5.23
C CYS A 72 -6.45 -9.23 -4.63
N ASP A 73 -6.60 -9.23 -3.31
CA ASP A 73 -7.71 -9.91 -2.63
C ASP A 73 -9.03 -9.20 -2.89
N ALA A 74 -10.13 -9.97 -2.83
CA ALA A 74 -11.47 -9.39 -2.83
C ALA A 74 -11.67 -8.55 -1.56
N MET A 75 -12.48 -7.49 -1.64
CA MET A 75 -12.69 -6.59 -0.50
C MET A 75 -13.30 -7.31 0.71
N PHE A 76 -14.12 -8.34 0.49
CA PHE A 76 -14.70 -9.12 1.58
C PHE A 76 -13.65 -9.89 2.37
N THR A 77 -12.65 -10.43 1.69
CA THR A 77 -11.49 -11.08 2.31
C THR A 77 -10.70 -10.07 3.14
N GLN A 78 -10.46 -8.90 2.60
CA GLN A 78 -9.73 -7.82 3.28
C GLN A 78 -10.49 -7.33 4.51
N LYS A 79 -11.81 -7.27 4.45
CA LYS A 79 -12.65 -6.88 5.59
C LYS A 79 -12.46 -7.82 6.77
N VAL A 80 -12.54 -9.13 6.52
CA VAL A 80 -12.34 -10.16 7.57
C VAL A 80 -10.92 -10.08 8.11
N PHE A 81 -9.94 -9.91 7.24
CA PHE A 81 -8.55 -9.79 7.63
C PHE A 81 -8.32 -8.57 8.54
N ALA A 82 -8.84 -7.41 8.17
CA ALA A 82 -8.71 -6.20 8.95
C ALA A 82 -9.41 -6.32 10.32
N GLU A 83 -10.60 -6.92 10.36
CA GLU A 83 -11.33 -7.13 11.61
C GLU A 83 -10.57 -8.07 12.55
N LYS A 84 -10.07 -9.17 12.03
CA LYS A 84 -9.34 -10.17 12.81
C LYS A 84 -8.05 -9.60 13.42
N GLU A 85 -7.32 -8.81 12.65
CA GLU A 85 -6.02 -8.30 13.08
C GLU A 85 -6.08 -6.88 13.68
N GLY A 86 -7.24 -6.26 13.66
CA GLY A 86 -7.43 -4.91 14.21
C GLY A 86 -6.79 -3.80 13.41
N TYR A 87 -6.77 -3.92 12.08
CA TYR A 87 -6.22 -2.87 11.22
C TYR A 87 -7.21 -1.71 11.06
N ASN A 88 -6.80 -0.52 11.48
CA ASN A 88 -7.59 0.71 11.38
C ASN A 88 -7.11 1.60 10.23
N PHE A 89 -6.54 1.01 9.20
CA PHE A 89 -6.14 1.71 7.98
C PHE A 89 -6.81 1.04 6.77
N PRO A 90 -6.97 1.78 5.64
CA PRO A 90 -7.61 1.22 4.46
C PRO A 90 -6.83 0.06 3.86
N LEU A 91 -7.54 -1.04 3.58
CA LEU A 91 -7.07 -2.14 2.73
C LEU A 91 -7.82 -2.00 1.41
N LEU A 92 -7.09 -1.68 0.34
CA LEU A 92 -7.68 -1.43 -0.97
C LEU A 92 -7.62 -2.69 -1.83
N SER A 93 -8.72 -2.97 -2.52
CA SER A 93 -8.87 -4.20 -3.31
C SER A 93 -8.55 -3.95 -4.79
N ASP A 94 -7.41 -4.48 -5.23
CA ASP A 94 -7.00 -4.49 -6.63
C ASP A 94 -7.43 -5.80 -7.30
N PHE A 95 -8.66 -6.25 -6.96
CA PHE A 95 -9.18 -7.54 -7.38
C PHE A 95 -9.57 -7.54 -8.87
N TRP A 96 -10.21 -6.47 -9.35
CA TRP A 96 -10.68 -6.45 -10.72
C TRP A 96 -10.65 -5.04 -11.33
N PRO A 97 -10.08 -4.85 -12.55
CA PRO A 97 -9.30 -5.86 -13.30
C PRO A 97 -8.12 -6.33 -12.44
N HIS A 98 -7.91 -7.63 -12.39
CA HIS A 98 -7.03 -8.25 -11.42
C HIS A 98 -5.59 -7.73 -11.49
N GLY A 99 -5.13 -7.07 -10.43
CA GLY A 99 -3.78 -6.52 -10.37
C GLY A 99 -3.54 -5.30 -11.25
N ALA A 100 -4.58 -4.62 -11.73
CA ALA A 100 -4.43 -3.49 -12.65
C ALA A 100 -3.59 -2.36 -12.07
N VAL A 101 -3.77 -2.02 -10.78
CA VAL A 101 -2.99 -0.98 -10.11
C VAL A 101 -1.57 -1.46 -9.83
N ALA A 102 -1.41 -2.70 -9.38
CA ALA A 102 -0.08 -3.29 -9.21
C ALA A 102 0.72 -3.28 -10.52
N GLN A 103 0.05 -3.52 -11.65
CA GLN A 103 0.69 -3.42 -12.97
C GLN A 103 1.15 -2.00 -13.29
N LYS A 104 0.34 -0.99 -12.99
CA LYS A 104 0.71 0.41 -13.21
C LYS A 104 1.96 0.79 -12.42
N TYR A 105 2.13 0.23 -11.24
CA TYR A 105 3.28 0.49 -10.38
C TYR A 105 4.47 -0.43 -10.68
N GLY A 106 4.29 -1.41 -11.58
CA GLY A 106 5.33 -2.35 -11.96
C GLY A 106 5.67 -3.38 -10.89
N VAL A 107 4.69 -3.72 -10.04
CA VAL A 107 4.85 -4.65 -8.92
C VAL A 107 3.88 -5.83 -8.98
N PHE A 108 3.40 -6.18 -10.17
CA PHE A 108 2.49 -7.31 -10.33
C PHE A 108 3.23 -8.55 -10.82
N ASN A 109 3.07 -9.66 -10.11
CA ASN A 109 3.58 -10.98 -10.55
C ASN A 109 2.47 -11.70 -11.31
N ALA A 110 2.55 -11.67 -12.65
CA ALA A 110 1.52 -12.24 -13.53
C ALA A 110 1.46 -13.77 -13.47
N ASP A 111 2.56 -14.43 -13.13
CA ASP A 111 2.61 -15.89 -13.05
C ASP A 111 1.81 -16.42 -11.86
N ARG A 112 1.73 -15.64 -10.78
CA ARG A 112 1.08 -16.03 -9.55
C ARG A 112 -0.18 -15.23 -9.24
N GLY A 113 -0.45 -14.15 -10.00
CA GLY A 113 -1.64 -13.32 -9.80
C GLY A 113 -1.64 -12.51 -8.51
N LEU A 114 -0.47 -12.08 -8.05
CA LEU A 114 -0.33 -11.34 -6.80
C LEU A 114 0.59 -10.14 -6.96
N ALA A 115 0.52 -9.21 -6.00
CA ALA A 115 1.45 -8.09 -5.92
C ALA A 115 2.76 -8.54 -5.26
N LEU A 116 3.88 -7.97 -5.70
CA LEU A 116 5.14 -8.04 -4.98
C LEU A 116 5.06 -7.11 -3.74
N ARG A 117 6.03 -7.23 -2.83
CA ARG A 117 6.11 -6.36 -1.67
C ARG A 117 6.72 -5.01 -2.05
N GLY A 118 5.92 -4.19 -2.68
CA GLY A 118 6.31 -2.85 -3.12
C GLY A 118 5.77 -1.78 -2.17
N THR A 119 6.61 -0.82 -1.81
CA THR A 119 6.20 0.35 -1.04
C THR A 119 6.62 1.61 -1.76
N PHE A 120 5.72 2.57 -1.83
CA PHE A 120 5.94 3.84 -2.50
C PHE A 120 5.56 4.95 -1.53
N VAL A 121 6.52 5.80 -1.18
CA VAL A 121 6.24 7.01 -0.39
C VAL A 121 6.06 8.16 -1.38
N ILE A 122 4.88 8.74 -1.38
CA ILE A 122 4.44 9.74 -2.36
C ILE A 122 4.19 11.06 -1.62
N ASP A 123 4.77 12.15 -2.12
CA ASP A 123 4.60 13.45 -1.48
C ASP A 123 3.25 14.09 -1.84
N LYS A 124 2.98 15.25 -1.25
CA LYS A 124 1.74 16.00 -1.47
C LYS A 124 1.55 16.45 -2.93
N SER A 125 2.63 16.50 -3.70
CA SER A 125 2.59 16.86 -5.12
C SER A 125 2.32 15.63 -6.01
N GLY A 126 2.23 14.43 -5.44
CA GLY A 126 2.01 13.20 -6.18
C GLY A 126 3.28 12.58 -6.76
N ILE A 127 4.44 12.99 -6.29
CA ILE A 127 5.74 12.50 -6.76
C ILE A 127 6.28 11.43 -5.81
N VAL A 128 6.79 10.33 -6.38
CA VAL A 128 7.43 9.26 -5.61
C VAL A 128 8.75 9.76 -5.04
N ARG A 129 8.90 9.72 -3.73
CA ARG A 129 10.11 10.17 -3.03
C ARG A 129 10.97 9.02 -2.52
N TRP A 130 10.38 7.86 -2.34
CA TRP A 130 11.11 6.68 -1.89
C TRP A 130 10.34 5.43 -2.30
N THR A 131 11.06 4.37 -2.59
CA THR A 131 10.46 3.08 -2.94
C THR A 131 11.36 1.91 -2.55
N VAL A 132 10.75 0.78 -2.21
CA VAL A 132 11.40 -0.51 -2.06
C VAL A 132 10.51 -1.58 -2.66
N VAL A 133 11.11 -2.57 -3.33
CA VAL A 133 10.36 -3.71 -3.88
C VAL A 133 11.11 -4.98 -3.49
N ASN A 134 10.48 -5.81 -2.66
CA ASN A 134 11.00 -7.10 -2.22
C ASN A 134 10.17 -8.23 -2.82
N SER A 135 10.76 -9.43 -2.87
CA SER A 135 10.03 -10.65 -3.26
C SER A 135 8.97 -10.99 -2.20
N PRO A 136 7.95 -11.81 -2.57
CA PRO A 136 6.90 -12.17 -1.61
C PRO A 136 7.39 -12.84 -0.32
N ALA A 137 8.54 -13.49 -0.36
CA ALA A 137 9.12 -14.19 0.81
C ALA A 137 9.93 -13.27 1.74
N GLU A 138 10.19 -12.02 1.33
CA GLU A 138 11.12 -11.12 2.02
C GLU A 138 10.40 -9.90 2.58
N ALA A 139 10.23 -9.84 3.91
CA ALA A 139 9.59 -8.73 4.60
C ALA A 139 10.41 -7.43 4.46
N ARG A 140 9.69 -6.31 4.45
CA ARG A 140 10.28 -4.97 4.39
C ARG A 140 10.60 -4.45 5.79
N ASN A 141 11.53 -3.51 5.88
CA ASN A 141 11.93 -2.91 7.15
C ASN A 141 11.15 -1.63 7.43
N LEU A 142 10.37 -1.61 8.50
CA LEU A 142 9.55 -0.48 8.90
C LEU A 142 10.37 0.79 9.20
N ALA A 143 11.58 0.63 9.72
CA ALA A 143 12.45 1.77 10.01
C ALA A 143 12.80 2.57 8.75
N ASP A 144 12.90 1.91 7.60
CA ASP A 144 13.15 2.58 6.32
C ASP A 144 11.99 3.49 5.91
N TYR A 145 10.76 3.11 6.23
CA TYR A 145 9.57 3.94 5.99
C TYR A 145 9.63 5.22 6.81
N LYS A 146 10.00 5.09 8.10
CA LYS A 146 10.10 6.24 9.02
C LYS A 146 11.15 7.23 8.55
N THR A 147 12.31 6.72 8.11
CA THR A 147 13.39 7.54 7.57
C THR A 147 12.94 8.27 6.30
N ALA A 148 12.24 7.58 5.40
CA ALA A 148 11.74 8.18 4.16
C ALA A 148 10.73 9.29 4.46
N LEU A 149 9.78 9.08 5.38
CA LEU A 149 8.80 10.08 5.77
C LEU A 149 9.44 11.30 6.43
N ALA A 150 10.47 11.10 7.24
CA ALA A 150 11.17 12.20 7.93
C ALA A 150 11.91 13.11 6.94
N SER A 151 12.21 12.64 5.73
CA SER A 151 12.92 13.43 4.71
C SER A 151 12.00 14.27 3.81
N LEU A 152 10.68 14.18 3.99
CA LEU A 152 9.72 14.92 3.15
C LEU A 152 9.48 16.36 3.61
#